data_7b14769cf122f4df4a98795c7cb99159
#
_entry.id   7b14769cf122f4df4a98795c7cb99159
#
_cell.length_a   1.000
_cell.length_b   1.000
_cell.length_c   1.000
_cell.angle_alpha   90.00
_cell.angle_beta   90.00
_cell.angle_gamma   90.00
#
_symmetry.space_group_name_H-M   'P 1'
#
loop_
_entity.id
_entity.type
_entity.pdbx_description
1 polymer ?
#
loop_
_entity_poly.entity_id
_entity_poly.type
_entity_poly.pdbx_seq_one_letter_code
_entity_poly.pdbx_strand_id
1 'polypeptide(L)'
;ESSVASGVRRIEAVTGEAFLNLVDEMNMRLVKAAELLKTTPIELINKAQSSMNEIRELHQTIERMKDKLFAGDVDSLLFSAKDVNGLKVVTASREKTDANDLRKLGDFLRDKNPNTVAALGSVNGEKVTLLAVCGKNAVARGIKAGDIIKNIAPIVGGKGGGKPDSAMGGGTNALKLDDALAAVDDYVAVNVKD
;
A
#
# COMPACT_ATOMS: atom_id res chain seq x y z
N GLU A 1 31.66 -10.93 -27.59
CA GLU A 1 32.63 -11.15 -26.53
C GLU A 1 31.95 -11.17 -25.18
N SER A 2 32.27 -12.14 -24.33
CA SER A 2 31.73 -12.26 -22.98
C SER A 2 32.80 -12.66 -21.98
N SER A 3 32.66 -12.26 -20.71
CA SER A 3 33.53 -12.73 -19.63
C SER A 3 32.98 -14.05 -19.10
N VAL A 4 33.83 -15.07 -18.97
CA VAL A 4 33.45 -16.40 -18.44
C VAL A 4 33.98 -16.58 -17.03
N ALA A 5 35.15 -16.02 -16.72
CA ALA A 5 35.76 -16.05 -15.39
C ALA A 5 36.76 -14.88 -15.26
N SER A 6 37.29 -14.67 -14.07
CA SER A 6 38.33 -13.65 -13.86
C SER A 6 39.52 -13.90 -14.78
N GLY A 7 39.82 -12.94 -15.67
CA GLY A 7 40.93 -13.03 -16.64
C GLY A 7 40.67 -13.90 -17.87
N VAL A 8 39.48 -14.49 -18.01
CA VAL A 8 39.12 -15.33 -19.17
C VAL A 8 38.01 -14.67 -19.98
N ARG A 9 38.31 -14.37 -21.24
CA ARG A 9 37.35 -13.78 -22.19
C ARG A 9 37.04 -14.80 -23.30
N ARG A 10 35.77 -14.92 -23.64
CA ARG A 10 35.27 -15.79 -24.69
C ARG A 10 34.85 -14.93 -25.89
N ILE A 11 35.36 -15.28 -27.04
CA ILE A 11 34.98 -14.68 -28.34
C ILE A 11 34.23 -15.73 -29.12
N GLU A 12 33.03 -15.41 -29.56
CA GLU A 12 32.26 -16.18 -30.51
C GLU A 12 32.11 -15.39 -31.79
N ALA A 13 32.36 -16.01 -32.91
CA ALA A 13 32.22 -15.41 -34.23
C ALA A 13 31.41 -16.37 -35.16
N VAL A 14 30.49 -15.79 -35.89
CA VAL A 14 29.71 -16.49 -36.92
C VAL A 14 29.95 -15.83 -38.26
N THR A 15 30.01 -16.62 -39.33
CA THR A 15 30.21 -16.18 -40.73
C THR A 15 29.29 -16.94 -41.69
N GLY A 16 29.20 -16.45 -42.92
CA GLY A 16 28.41 -17.12 -43.97
C GLY A 16 26.93 -17.22 -43.63
N GLU A 17 26.33 -18.35 -43.93
CA GLU A 17 24.90 -18.62 -43.74
C GLU A 17 24.47 -18.52 -42.27
N ALA A 18 25.32 -18.95 -41.34
CA ALA A 18 25.04 -18.83 -39.92
C ALA A 18 24.89 -17.35 -39.46
N PHE A 19 25.64 -16.44 -40.08
CA PHE A 19 25.47 -15.00 -39.85
C PHE A 19 24.14 -14.46 -40.38
N LEU A 20 23.75 -14.87 -41.59
CA LEU A 20 22.46 -14.46 -42.17
C LEU A 20 21.31 -14.96 -41.31
N ASN A 21 21.32 -16.21 -40.87
CA ASN A 21 20.30 -16.76 -39.98
C ASN A 21 20.22 -16.02 -38.66
N LEU A 22 21.35 -15.60 -38.08
CA LEU A 22 21.39 -14.79 -36.87
C LEU A 22 20.74 -13.41 -37.07
N VAL A 23 21.04 -12.75 -38.19
CA VAL A 23 20.44 -11.45 -38.54
C VAL A 23 18.93 -11.58 -38.75
N ASP A 24 18.48 -12.60 -39.45
CA ASP A 24 17.06 -12.86 -39.67
C ASP A 24 16.33 -13.13 -38.35
N GLU A 25 16.93 -13.91 -37.46
CA GLU A 25 16.35 -14.15 -36.12
C GLU A 25 16.24 -12.87 -35.31
N MET A 26 17.28 -12.05 -35.32
CA MET A 26 17.26 -10.74 -34.61
C MET A 26 16.18 -9.82 -35.19
N ASN A 27 16.06 -9.77 -36.51
CA ASN A 27 15.06 -8.97 -37.22
C ASN A 27 13.63 -9.45 -36.90
N MET A 28 13.40 -10.76 -36.93
CA MET A 28 12.10 -11.31 -36.50
C MET A 28 11.73 -10.97 -35.06
N ARG A 29 12.70 -10.95 -34.13
CA ARG A 29 12.45 -10.53 -32.73
C ARG A 29 12.05 -9.07 -32.66
N LEU A 30 12.70 -8.17 -33.43
CA LEU A 30 12.33 -6.76 -33.51
C LEU A 30 10.94 -6.56 -34.10
N VAL A 31 10.61 -7.26 -35.17
CA VAL A 31 9.26 -7.21 -35.78
C VAL A 31 8.20 -7.64 -34.78
N LYS A 32 8.39 -8.78 -34.10
CA LYS A 32 7.46 -9.26 -33.08
C LYS A 32 7.30 -8.27 -31.92
N ALA A 33 8.40 -7.65 -31.46
CA ALA A 33 8.32 -6.63 -30.41
C ALA A 33 7.54 -5.39 -30.86
N ALA A 34 7.75 -4.96 -32.11
CA ALA A 34 7.02 -3.86 -32.70
C ALA A 34 5.51 -4.17 -32.84
N GLU A 35 5.16 -5.37 -33.28
CA GLU A 35 3.76 -5.82 -33.35
C GLU A 35 3.05 -5.80 -32.01
N LEU A 36 3.71 -6.30 -30.94
CA LEU A 36 3.16 -6.26 -29.58
C LEU A 36 2.87 -4.83 -29.11
N LEU A 37 3.71 -3.88 -29.47
CA LEU A 37 3.53 -2.45 -29.17
C LEU A 37 2.70 -1.72 -30.23
N LYS A 38 2.15 -2.44 -31.24
CA LYS A 38 1.35 -1.87 -32.33
C LYS A 38 2.06 -0.74 -33.06
N THR A 39 3.32 -0.98 -33.44
CA THR A 39 4.20 -0.03 -34.14
C THR A 39 5.07 -0.73 -35.17
N THR A 40 5.98 0.00 -35.81
CA THR A 40 6.99 -0.55 -36.73
C THR A 40 8.33 -0.72 -36.02
N PRO A 41 9.25 -1.58 -36.51
CA PRO A 41 10.59 -1.72 -35.95
C PRO A 41 11.37 -0.41 -35.86
N ILE A 42 11.16 0.52 -36.78
CA ILE A 42 11.82 1.83 -36.82
C ILE A 42 11.33 2.71 -35.66
N GLU A 43 10.04 2.67 -35.37
CA GLU A 43 9.39 3.48 -34.31
C GLU A 43 9.35 2.78 -32.95
N LEU A 44 9.93 1.58 -32.85
CA LEU A 44 9.84 0.75 -31.65
C LEU A 44 10.32 1.47 -30.38
N ILE A 45 11.46 2.16 -30.48
CA ILE A 45 12.05 2.87 -29.33
C ILE A 45 11.16 4.04 -28.89
N ASN A 46 10.69 4.84 -29.85
CA ASN A 46 9.80 5.97 -29.57
C ASN A 46 8.48 5.49 -28.94
N LYS A 47 7.91 4.40 -29.48
CA LYS A 47 6.68 3.81 -28.94
C LYS A 47 6.87 3.24 -27.54
N ALA A 48 7.96 2.55 -27.30
CA ALA A 48 8.30 2.04 -25.97
C ALA A 48 8.43 3.19 -24.96
N GLN A 49 9.14 4.27 -25.33
CA GLN A 49 9.31 5.45 -24.48
C GLN A 49 7.98 6.13 -24.18
N SER A 50 7.12 6.33 -25.19
CA SER A 50 5.80 6.94 -24.99
C SER A 50 4.90 6.08 -24.11
N SER A 51 4.91 4.75 -24.29
CA SER A 51 4.14 3.83 -23.44
C SER A 51 4.61 3.86 -21.99
N MET A 52 5.92 3.93 -21.73
CA MET A 52 6.46 4.07 -20.38
C MET A 52 6.07 5.40 -19.73
N ASN A 53 6.04 6.48 -20.49
CA ASN A 53 5.58 7.78 -20.01
C ASN A 53 4.08 7.76 -19.68
N GLU A 54 3.26 7.18 -20.56
CA GLU A 54 1.81 7.01 -20.34
C GLU A 54 1.52 6.18 -19.08
N ILE A 55 2.22 5.07 -18.88
CA ILE A 55 2.10 4.25 -17.67
C ILE A 55 2.43 5.09 -16.42
N ARG A 56 3.48 5.91 -16.48
CA ARG A 56 3.85 6.79 -15.36
C ARG A 56 2.77 7.84 -15.06
N GLU A 57 2.23 8.48 -16.10
CA GLU A 57 1.16 9.46 -15.97
C GLU A 57 -0.14 8.84 -15.43
N LEU A 58 -0.48 7.63 -15.90
CA LEU A 58 -1.64 6.89 -15.40
C LEU A 58 -1.47 6.53 -13.92
N HIS A 59 -0.29 6.06 -13.50
CA HIS A 59 -0.01 5.81 -12.09
C HIS A 59 -0.15 7.07 -11.24
N GLN A 60 0.40 8.20 -11.68
CA GLN A 60 0.24 9.47 -10.96
C GLN A 60 -1.22 9.92 -10.87
N THR A 61 -1.98 9.68 -11.93
CA THR A 61 -3.41 10.04 -11.97
C THR A 61 -4.22 9.17 -11.01
N ILE A 62 -3.95 7.86 -10.97
CA ILE A 62 -4.57 6.92 -10.02
C ILE A 62 -4.26 7.36 -8.58
N GLU A 63 -3.01 7.69 -8.26
CA GLU A 63 -2.64 8.14 -6.92
C GLU A 63 -3.36 9.44 -6.53
N ARG A 64 -3.42 10.43 -7.44
CA ARG A 64 -4.17 11.67 -7.17
C ARG A 64 -5.67 11.44 -6.98
N MET A 65 -6.26 10.49 -7.71
CA MET A 65 -7.68 10.15 -7.54
C MET A 65 -7.91 9.47 -6.19
N LYS A 66 -7.02 8.55 -5.78
CA LYS A 66 -7.06 7.92 -4.45
C LYS A 66 -6.95 8.96 -3.33
N ASP A 67 -6.01 9.89 -3.43
CA ASP A 67 -5.81 10.94 -2.42
C ASP A 67 -7.08 11.82 -2.27
N LYS A 68 -7.75 12.15 -3.39
CA LYS A 68 -9.02 12.89 -3.34
C LYS A 68 -10.16 12.09 -2.68
N LEU A 69 -10.25 10.79 -2.97
CA LEU A 69 -11.23 9.91 -2.33
C LEU A 69 -10.97 9.82 -0.82
N PHE A 70 -9.72 9.62 -0.42
CA PHE A 70 -9.35 9.56 1.00
C PHE A 70 -9.64 10.86 1.73
N ALA A 71 -9.41 12.02 1.12
CA ALA A 71 -9.73 13.31 1.73
C ALA A 71 -11.24 13.45 2.03
N GLY A 72 -12.11 13.02 1.11
CA GLY A 72 -13.55 12.99 1.34
C GLY A 72 -13.97 11.99 2.43
N ASP A 73 -13.37 10.79 2.41
CA ASP A 73 -13.60 9.76 3.43
C ASP A 73 -13.18 10.23 4.83
N VAL A 74 -12.05 10.94 4.94
CA VAL A 74 -11.54 11.47 6.22
C VAL A 74 -12.55 12.42 6.85
N ASP A 75 -13.15 13.33 6.09
CA ASP A 75 -14.16 14.25 6.62
C ASP A 75 -15.40 13.51 7.14
N SER A 76 -15.87 12.54 6.38
CA SER A 76 -17.01 11.69 6.78
C SER A 76 -16.70 10.88 8.04
N LEU A 77 -15.51 10.29 8.12
CA LEU A 77 -15.09 9.49 9.28
C LEU A 77 -14.92 10.36 10.54
N LEU A 78 -14.34 11.55 10.42
CA LEU A 78 -14.20 12.47 11.54
C LEU A 78 -15.55 13.06 12.00
N PHE A 79 -16.49 13.23 11.06
CA PHE A 79 -17.84 13.65 11.40
C PHE A 79 -18.60 12.57 12.19
N SER A 80 -18.42 11.30 11.83
CA SER A 80 -19.02 10.15 12.53
C SER A 80 -18.22 9.68 13.75
N ALA A 81 -17.09 10.32 14.06
CA ALA A 81 -16.24 9.93 15.18
C ALA A 81 -16.96 10.05 16.52
N LYS A 82 -16.81 9.05 17.37
CA LYS A 82 -17.28 9.10 18.76
C LYS A 82 -16.36 9.98 19.57
N ASP A 83 -16.93 10.77 20.47
CA ASP A 83 -16.16 11.52 21.45
C ASP A 83 -16.01 10.69 22.73
N VAL A 84 -14.77 10.32 23.04
CA VAL A 84 -14.44 9.57 24.25
C VAL A 84 -13.44 10.42 25.06
N ASN A 85 -13.92 11.02 26.12
CA ASN A 85 -13.13 11.90 26.98
C ASN A 85 -12.37 13.00 26.22
N GLY A 86 -12.98 13.61 25.20
CA GLY A 86 -12.38 14.66 24.39
C GLY A 86 -11.43 14.18 23.28
N LEU A 87 -11.29 12.86 23.09
CA LEU A 87 -10.64 12.26 21.93
C LEU A 87 -11.67 11.83 20.88
N LYS A 88 -11.36 12.04 19.62
CA LYS A 88 -12.20 11.59 18.49
C LYS A 88 -11.80 10.18 18.10
N VAL A 89 -12.61 9.19 18.50
CA VAL A 89 -12.38 7.79 18.18
C VAL A 89 -13.09 7.45 16.87
N VAL A 90 -12.32 7.00 15.91
CA VAL A 90 -12.77 6.58 14.58
C VAL A 90 -12.50 5.10 14.41
N THR A 91 -13.53 4.32 14.16
CA THR A 91 -13.40 2.91 13.80
C THR A 91 -14.07 2.68 12.46
N ALA A 92 -13.37 2.04 11.51
CA ALA A 92 -13.94 1.74 10.20
C ALA A 92 -13.36 0.45 9.62
N SER A 93 -14.21 -0.33 8.97
CA SER A 93 -13.82 -1.44 8.12
C SER A 93 -13.84 -1.04 6.65
N ARG A 94 -12.95 -1.61 5.86
CA ARG A 94 -12.86 -1.43 4.40
C ARG A 94 -12.66 -2.80 3.73
N GLU A 95 -13.31 -3.01 2.63
CA GLU A 95 -13.07 -4.20 1.81
C GLU A 95 -11.96 -3.94 0.79
N LYS A 96 -11.14 -4.95 0.52
CA LYS A 96 -10.13 -4.96 -0.56
C LYS A 96 -9.17 -3.75 -0.56
N THR A 97 -8.96 -3.14 0.60
CA THR A 97 -8.02 -2.03 0.76
C THR A 97 -6.66 -2.59 1.15
N ASP A 98 -5.60 -2.21 0.44
CA ASP A 98 -4.26 -2.68 0.78
C ASP A 98 -3.67 -1.95 2.00
N ALA A 99 -2.56 -2.49 2.53
CA ALA A 99 -1.93 -1.97 3.73
C ALA A 99 -1.38 -0.54 3.56
N ASN A 100 -1.00 -0.15 2.33
CA ASN A 100 -0.48 1.18 2.05
C ASN A 100 -1.62 2.20 1.97
N ASP A 101 -2.72 1.84 1.33
CA ASP A 101 -3.92 2.68 1.24
C ASP A 101 -4.55 2.89 2.63
N LEU A 102 -4.60 1.84 3.48
CA LEU A 102 -5.00 1.99 4.89
C LEU A 102 -4.09 2.95 5.64
N ARG A 103 -2.77 2.84 5.44
CA ARG A 103 -1.80 3.71 6.10
C ARG A 103 -1.97 5.17 5.68
N LYS A 104 -2.14 5.43 4.38
CA LYS A 104 -2.44 6.77 3.87
C LYS A 104 -3.69 7.36 4.51
N LEU A 105 -4.79 6.60 4.55
CA LEU A 105 -6.04 7.04 5.18
C LEU A 105 -5.83 7.36 6.68
N GLY A 106 -5.09 6.51 7.40
CA GLY A 106 -4.74 6.74 8.79
C GLY A 106 -3.90 8.00 9.00
N ASP A 107 -2.90 8.23 8.14
CA ASP A 107 -2.06 9.42 8.19
C ASP A 107 -2.89 10.69 7.96
N PHE A 108 -3.80 10.70 6.98
CA PHE A 108 -4.72 11.82 6.77
C PHE A 108 -5.62 12.10 7.99
N LEU A 109 -6.18 11.06 8.63
CA LEU A 109 -6.99 11.20 9.84
C LEU A 109 -6.18 11.83 11.00
N ARG A 110 -4.97 11.30 11.25
CA ARG A 110 -4.07 11.78 12.29
C ARG A 110 -3.65 13.24 12.07
N ASP A 111 -3.31 13.59 10.82
CA ASP A 111 -2.76 14.91 10.50
C ASP A 111 -3.86 15.97 10.48
N LYS A 112 -5.11 15.60 10.20
CA LYS A 112 -6.25 16.53 10.18
C LYS A 112 -6.73 16.92 11.57
N ASN A 113 -6.65 16.02 12.55
CA ASN A 113 -7.09 16.31 13.91
C ASN A 113 -6.15 15.69 14.96
N PRO A 114 -5.44 16.49 15.75
CA PRO A 114 -4.50 15.99 16.76
C PRO A 114 -5.14 15.19 17.90
N ASN A 115 -6.47 15.28 18.09
CA ASN A 115 -7.20 14.50 19.09
C ASN A 115 -7.72 13.16 18.54
N THR A 116 -7.38 12.79 17.29
CA THR A 116 -7.88 11.56 16.68
C THR A 116 -7.19 10.33 17.24
N VAL A 117 -8.00 9.31 17.52
CA VAL A 117 -7.61 7.91 17.65
C VAL A 117 -8.36 7.14 16.58
N ALA A 118 -7.67 6.60 15.58
CA ALA A 118 -8.34 5.83 14.55
C ALA A 118 -7.85 4.39 14.53
N ALA A 119 -8.80 3.46 14.42
CA ALA A 119 -8.55 2.05 14.16
C ALA A 119 -9.28 1.64 12.89
N LEU A 120 -8.51 1.25 11.89
CA LEU A 120 -8.99 0.86 10.57
C LEU A 120 -8.70 -0.62 10.32
N GLY A 121 -9.66 -1.33 9.78
CA GLY A 121 -9.54 -2.72 9.40
C GLY A 121 -9.78 -2.93 7.91
N SER A 122 -9.06 -3.85 7.28
CA SER A 122 -9.35 -4.29 5.92
C SER A 122 -9.38 -5.80 5.83
N VAL A 123 -10.33 -6.31 5.06
CA VAL A 123 -10.45 -7.73 4.73
C VAL A 123 -10.11 -7.93 3.26
N ASN A 124 -9.16 -8.85 3.01
CA ASN A 124 -8.81 -9.29 1.66
C ASN A 124 -8.73 -10.82 1.63
N GLY A 125 -9.82 -11.45 1.22
CA GLY A 125 -10.02 -12.88 1.38
C GLY A 125 -10.09 -13.27 2.87
N GLU A 126 -9.22 -14.17 3.30
CA GLU A 126 -9.12 -14.58 4.72
C GLU A 126 -8.18 -13.68 5.53
N LYS A 127 -7.43 -12.80 4.86
CA LYS A 127 -6.45 -11.95 5.52
C LYS A 127 -7.11 -10.68 6.05
N VAL A 128 -6.93 -10.45 7.34
CA VAL A 128 -7.30 -9.20 8.01
C VAL A 128 -6.06 -8.34 8.20
N THR A 129 -6.13 -7.08 7.81
CA THR A 129 -5.11 -6.07 8.09
C THR A 129 -5.71 -5.04 9.03
N LEU A 130 -5.00 -4.72 10.11
CA LEU A 130 -5.38 -3.71 11.10
C LEU A 130 -4.37 -2.57 11.06
N LEU A 131 -4.87 -1.35 11.18
CA LEU A 131 -4.07 -0.14 11.39
C LEU A 131 -4.65 0.62 12.57
N ALA A 132 -3.81 1.09 13.46
CA ALA A 132 -4.17 2.13 14.43
C ALA A 132 -3.28 3.34 14.25
N VAL A 133 -3.86 4.53 14.36
CA VAL A 133 -3.14 5.80 14.39
C VAL A 133 -3.64 6.67 15.53
N CYS A 134 -2.73 7.41 16.15
CA CYS A 134 -3.02 8.32 17.24
C CYS A 134 -2.45 9.71 16.95
N GLY A 135 -3.27 10.72 17.04
CA GLY A 135 -2.87 12.11 16.96
C GLY A 135 -1.97 12.51 18.13
N LYS A 136 -1.29 13.64 17.98
CA LYS A 136 -0.29 14.10 18.97
C LYS A 136 -0.88 14.25 20.39
N ASN A 137 -2.10 14.78 20.48
CA ASN A 137 -2.77 14.97 21.79
C ASN A 137 -3.21 13.63 22.39
N ALA A 138 -3.67 12.67 21.57
CA ALA A 138 -4.02 11.34 22.05
C ALA A 138 -2.78 10.61 22.63
N VAL A 139 -1.63 10.71 21.93
CA VAL A 139 -0.36 10.15 22.42
C VAL A 139 0.09 10.82 23.72
N ALA A 140 -0.03 12.15 23.82
CA ALA A 140 0.31 12.89 25.03
C ALA A 140 -0.55 12.47 26.25
N ARG A 141 -1.81 12.08 25.98
CA ARG A 141 -2.75 11.58 27.00
C ARG A 141 -2.64 10.06 27.24
N GLY A 142 -1.56 9.45 26.76
CA GLY A 142 -1.19 8.06 27.05
C GLY A 142 -1.76 7.01 26.09
N ILE A 143 -2.59 7.39 25.12
CA ILE A 143 -3.12 6.45 24.11
C ILE A 143 -2.10 6.23 23.01
N LYS A 144 -1.68 4.97 22.83
CA LYS A 144 -0.65 4.59 21.85
C LYS A 144 -1.20 3.60 20.85
N ALA A 145 -0.96 3.85 19.57
CA ALA A 145 -1.39 2.99 18.47
C ALA A 145 -0.86 1.55 18.60
N GLY A 146 0.40 1.40 19.04
CA GLY A 146 1.00 0.09 19.28
C GLY A 146 0.28 -0.75 20.31
N ASP A 147 -0.23 -0.12 21.36
CA ASP A 147 -0.94 -0.81 22.42
C ASP A 147 -2.40 -1.13 22.02
N ILE A 148 -3.05 -0.24 21.24
CA ILE A 148 -4.35 -0.53 20.60
C ILE A 148 -4.21 -1.80 19.75
N ILE A 149 -3.23 -1.85 18.85
CA ILE A 149 -3.03 -3.02 17.98
C ILE A 149 -2.75 -4.30 18.77
N LYS A 150 -1.96 -4.23 19.84
CA LYS A 150 -1.73 -5.38 20.73
C LYS A 150 -3.00 -5.88 21.41
N ASN A 151 -3.94 -4.99 21.68
CA ASN A 151 -5.23 -5.33 22.27
C ASN A 151 -6.16 -5.98 21.24
N ILE A 152 -6.28 -5.42 20.03
CA ILE A 152 -7.30 -5.84 19.06
C ILE A 152 -6.83 -6.95 18.10
N ALA A 153 -5.52 -7.08 17.81
CA ALA A 153 -5.02 -8.08 16.88
C ALA A 153 -5.26 -9.55 17.31
N PRO A 154 -5.19 -9.90 18.60
CA PRO A 154 -5.54 -11.25 19.05
C PRO A 154 -7.00 -11.62 18.78
N ILE A 155 -7.93 -10.65 18.77
CA ILE A 155 -9.36 -10.89 18.52
C ILE A 155 -9.57 -11.43 17.10
N VAL A 156 -8.81 -10.95 16.13
CA VAL A 156 -8.82 -11.44 14.74
C VAL A 156 -7.85 -12.60 14.50
N GLY A 157 -7.35 -13.23 15.55
CA GLY A 157 -6.46 -14.39 15.45
C GLY A 157 -5.07 -14.04 14.93
N GLY A 158 -4.52 -12.88 15.30
CA GLY A 158 -3.25 -12.42 14.81
C GLY A 158 -2.38 -11.68 15.82
N LYS A 159 -1.42 -10.93 15.31
CA LYS A 159 -0.46 -10.16 16.11
C LYS A 159 -0.17 -8.83 15.40
N GLY A 160 0.37 -7.91 16.16
CA GLY A 160 0.81 -6.64 15.61
C GLY A 160 1.47 -5.75 16.65
N GLY A 161 1.81 -4.54 16.22
CA GLY A 161 2.44 -3.53 17.04
C GLY A 161 3.02 -2.41 16.18
N GLY A 162 3.69 -1.48 16.81
CA GLY A 162 4.31 -0.36 16.11
C GLY A 162 4.67 0.77 17.05
N LYS A 163 4.75 1.97 16.49
CA LYS A 163 5.07 3.20 17.19
C LYS A 163 3.85 3.73 17.96
N PRO A 164 4.04 4.69 18.86
CA PRO A 164 2.92 5.31 19.58
C PRO A 164 1.91 6.01 18.67
N ASP A 165 2.36 6.61 17.58
CA ASP A 165 1.57 7.39 16.64
C ASP A 165 0.96 6.56 15.50
N SER A 166 1.57 5.40 15.16
CA SER A 166 1.09 4.52 14.09
C SER A 166 1.56 3.08 14.31
N ALA A 167 0.65 2.14 14.20
CA ALA A 167 0.91 0.72 14.36
C ALA A 167 0.04 -0.12 13.44
N MET A 168 0.57 -1.27 13.03
CA MET A 168 -0.15 -2.21 12.18
C MET A 168 -0.15 -3.61 12.79
N GLY A 169 -1.18 -4.34 12.46
CA GLY A 169 -1.33 -5.74 12.81
C GLY A 169 -2.13 -6.47 11.75
N GLY A 170 -2.40 -7.71 12.00
CA GLY A 170 -3.26 -8.50 11.13
C GLY A 170 -3.62 -9.82 11.76
N GLY A 171 -4.53 -10.52 11.10
CA GLY A 171 -5.02 -11.82 11.51
C GLY A 171 -5.66 -12.57 10.36
N THR A 172 -6.32 -13.66 10.68
CA THR A 172 -6.96 -14.55 9.69
C THR A 172 -8.45 -14.73 9.94
N ASN A 173 -9.02 -14.11 10.97
CA ASN A 173 -10.43 -14.23 11.30
C ASN A 173 -11.19 -12.94 10.92
N ALA A 174 -11.65 -12.90 9.68
CA ALA A 174 -12.40 -11.76 9.14
C ALA A 174 -13.74 -11.52 9.87
N LEU A 175 -14.40 -12.59 10.36
CA LEU A 175 -15.68 -12.49 11.05
C LEU A 175 -15.61 -11.74 12.40
N LYS A 176 -14.40 -11.65 12.96
CA LYS A 176 -14.13 -10.97 14.22
C LYS A 176 -13.61 -9.54 14.07
N LEU A 177 -13.59 -9.01 12.84
CA LEU A 177 -13.09 -7.67 12.60
C LEU A 177 -13.89 -6.60 13.33
N ASP A 178 -15.22 -6.69 13.26
CA ASP A 178 -16.12 -5.70 13.89
C ASP A 178 -16.02 -5.76 15.43
N ASP A 179 -15.87 -6.96 16.01
CA ASP A 179 -15.62 -7.13 17.44
C ASP A 179 -14.29 -6.46 17.85
N ALA A 180 -13.25 -6.63 17.02
CA ALA A 180 -11.94 -6.03 17.27
C ALA A 180 -11.99 -4.50 17.18
N LEU A 181 -12.73 -3.94 16.22
CA LEU A 181 -12.90 -2.50 16.09
C LEU A 181 -13.75 -1.91 17.22
N ALA A 182 -14.80 -2.62 17.67
CA ALA A 182 -15.63 -2.17 18.80
C ALA A 182 -14.83 -2.10 20.12
N ALA A 183 -13.89 -3.01 20.33
CA ALA A 183 -13.03 -3.03 21.53
C ALA A 183 -12.12 -1.79 21.67
N VAL A 184 -11.96 -0.99 20.61
CA VAL A 184 -11.14 0.23 20.65
C VAL A 184 -11.77 1.32 21.50
N ASP A 185 -13.08 1.48 21.44
CA ASP A 185 -13.80 2.49 22.22
C ASP A 185 -13.57 2.25 23.73
N ASP A 186 -13.76 0.99 24.16
CA ASP A 186 -13.56 0.60 25.57
C ASP A 186 -12.09 0.76 26.00
N TYR A 187 -11.17 0.38 25.12
CA TYR A 187 -9.74 0.56 25.39
C TYR A 187 -9.38 2.02 25.62
N VAL A 188 -9.87 2.93 24.76
CA VAL A 188 -9.60 4.36 24.90
C VAL A 188 -10.22 4.91 26.15
N ALA A 189 -11.47 4.55 26.46
CA ALA A 189 -12.17 5.03 27.66
C ALA A 189 -11.45 4.70 28.97
N VAL A 190 -10.85 3.50 29.03
CA VAL A 190 -10.16 3.02 30.24
C VAL A 190 -8.73 3.59 30.38
N ASN A 191 -8.03 3.81 29.26
CA ASN A 191 -6.61 4.12 29.28
C ASN A 191 -6.26 5.61 29.05
N VAL A 192 -7.24 6.45 28.68
CA VAL A 192 -7.00 7.87 28.50
C VAL A 192 -6.72 8.54 29.85
N LYS A 193 -5.66 9.35 29.89
CA LYS A 193 -5.28 10.16 31.05
C LYS A 193 -5.82 11.58 30.87
N ASP A 194 -6.18 12.20 31.98
CA ASP A 194 -6.59 13.61 32.02
C ASP A 194 -5.47 14.56 31.61
#